data_dc0f3a6adc5160661dd01ee96c27a590
#
_entry.id   dc0f3a6adc5160661dd01ee96c27a590
#
_cell.length_a   1.000
_cell.length_b   1.000
_cell.length_c   1.000
_cell.angle_alpha   90.00
_cell.angle_beta   90.00
_cell.angle_gamma   90.00
#
_symmetry.space_group_name_H-M   'P 1'
#
loop_
_entity.id
_entity.type
_entity.pdbx_description
1 polymer ?
#
loop_
_entity_poly.entity_id
_entity_poly.type
_entity_poly.pdbx_seq_one_letter_code
_entity_poly.pdbx_strand_id
1 'polypeptide(L)'
;MKWTFKNGKLVTIKADKNIEVFKKYFEKISGEKDRIGRFIIGLNPEIKPQTIFDMMALGAVSIAVGYNKDIGGRNEATAHHEVTISNATVKIDRETIIENGKIKL
;
A
#
# COMPACT_ATOMS: atom_id res chain seq x y z
N MET A 1 -5.14 9.45 -5.19
CA MET A 1 -3.69 9.60 -4.92
C MET A 1 -2.91 8.65 -5.84
N LYS A 2 -1.79 9.11 -6.36
CA LYS A 2 -0.92 8.29 -7.22
C LYS A 2 0.48 8.24 -6.62
N TRP A 3 0.98 7.03 -6.42
CA TRP A 3 2.34 6.78 -5.95
C TRP A 3 3.14 6.16 -7.09
N THR A 4 4.34 6.65 -7.28
CA THR A 4 5.27 6.11 -8.27
C THR A 4 6.52 5.62 -7.55
N PHE A 5 6.92 4.39 -7.84
CA PHE A 5 8.11 3.76 -7.25
C PHE A 5 9.17 3.52 -8.31
N LYS A 6 10.41 3.62 -7.89
CA LYS A 6 11.58 3.27 -8.72
C LYS A 6 12.59 2.54 -7.84
N ASN A 7 12.97 1.34 -8.26
CA ASN A 7 13.90 0.49 -7.50
C ASN A 7 13.50 0.30 -6.04
N GLY A 8 12.19 0.11 -5.79
CA GLY A 8 11.65 -0.10 -4.46
C GLY A 8 11.49 1.15 -3.61
N LYS A 9 11.75 2.34 -4.15
CA LYS A 9 11.60 3.61 -3.44
C LYS A 9 10.48 4.45 -4.02
N LEU A 10 9.70 5.06 -3.14
CA LEU A 10 8.66 6.02 -3.50
C LEU A 10 9.32 7.32 -3.99
N VAL A 11 9.17 7.64 -5.27
CA VAL A 11 9.82 8.81 -5.86
C VAL A 11 8.87 9.96 -6.15
N THR A 12 7.57 9.69 -6.35
CA THR A 12 6.56 10.70 -6.65
C THR A 12 5.25 10.36 -5.97
N ILE A 13 4.64 11.37 -5.37
CA ILE A 13 3.29 11.30 -4.79
C ILE A 13 2.48 12.43 -5.39
N LYS A 14 1.33 12.09 -5.98
CA LYS A 14 0.37 13.07 -6.52
C LYS A 14 -1.01 12.80 -5.93
N ALA A 15 -1.70 13.85 -5.56
CA ALA A 15 -3.07 13.76 -5.05
C ALA A 15 -3.83 15.04 -5.38
N ASP A 16 -5.12 14.89 -5.64
CA ASP A 16 -6.02 16.03 -5.90
C ASP A 16 -6.38 16.75 -4.61
N LYS A 17 -6.39 16.04 -3.47
CA LYS A 17 -6.80 16.58 -2.16
C LYS A 17 -5.90 16.04 -1.07
N ASN A 18 -5.73 16.83 0.00
CA ASN A 18 -5.09 16.43 1.27
C ASN A 18 -3.62 16.01 1.16
N ILE A 19 -2.92 16.39 0.09
CA ILE A 19 -1.51 16.04 -0.07
C ILE A 19 -0.64 16.67 1.03
N GLU A 20 -0.98 17.87 1.49
CA GLU A 20 -0.23 18.57 2.54
C GLU A 20 -0.34 17.85 3.89
N VAL A 21 -1.52 17.30 4.20
CA VAL A 21 -1.73 16.50 5.42
C VAL A 21 -0.86 15.24 5.39
N PHE A 22 -0.83 14.56 4.25
CA PHE A 22 0.04 13.40 4.05
C PHE A 22 1.52 13.75 4.19
N LYS A 23 1.96 14.84 3.55
CA LYS A 23 3.36 15.28 3.62
C LYS A 23 3.78 15.59 5.05
N LYS A 24 2.95 16.28 5.83
CA LYS A 24 3.22 16.58 7.24
C LYS A 24 3.38 15.31 8.07
N TYR A 25 2.49 14.35 7.87
CA TYR A 25 2.59 13.06 8.54
C TYR A 25 3.86 12.32 8.14
N PHE A 26 4.14 12.26 6.84
CA PHE A 26 5.28 11.54 6.29
C PHE A 26 6.62 12.13 6.75
N GLU A 27 6.71 13.47 6.87
CA GLU A 27 7.91 14.14 7.36
C GLU A 27 8.30 13.75 8.78
N LYS A 28 7.33 13.35 9.60
CA LYS A 28 7.56 12.92 10.99
C LYS A 28 8.18 11.53 11.09
N ILE A 29 8.11 10.75 10.02
CA ILE A 29 8.71 9.42 9.98
C ILE A 29 10.16 9.58 9.57
N SER A 30 11.09 9.01 10.32
CA SER A 30 12.51 9.03 9.99
C SER A 30 12.98 7.66 9.50
N GLY A 31 14.15 7.63 8.85
CA GLY A 31 14.76 6.43 8.31
C GLY A 31 14.32 6.14 6.88
N GLU A 32 14.25 4.87 6.54
CA GLU A 32 13.92 4.39 5.18
C GLU A 32 12.40 4.38 4.93
N LYS A 33 11.77 5.50 5.20
CA LYS A 33 10.31 5.66 5.13
C LYS A 33 9.74 5.60 3.72
N ASP A 34 10.55 5.78 2.71
CA ASP A 34 10.18 5.79 1.30
C ASP A 34 10.35 4.44 0.60
N ARG A 35 10.87 3.42 1.30
CA ARG A 35 11.01 2.09 0.73
C ARG A 35 9.72 1.29 0.84
N ILE A 36 9.39 0.52 -0.20
CA ILE A 36 8.27 -0.43 -0.13
C ILE A 36 8.52 -1.36 1.05
N GLY A 37 7.55 -1.47 1.94
CA GLY A 37 7.61 -2.31 3.12
C GLY A 37 6.70 -3.51 3.05
N ARG A 38 5.50 -3.34 2.47
CA ARG A 38 4.48 -4.40 2.38
C ARG A 38 3.67 -4.30 1.11
N PHE A 39 3.27 -5.46 0.64
CA PHE A 39 2.23 -5.61 -0.37
C PHE A 39 1.28 -6.70 0.12
N ILE A 40 0.01 -6.38 0.27
CA ILE A 40 -0.99 -7.29 0.84
C ILE A 40 -2.13 -7.45 -0.15
N ILE A 41 -2.54 -8.70 -0.37
CA ILE A 41 -3.75 -9.04 -1.12
C ILE A 41 -4.76 -9.62 -0.13
N GLY A 42 -5.92 -8.99 0.00
CA GLY A 42 -6.99 -9.43 0.87
C GLY A 42 -7.73 -10.62 0.27
N LEU A 43 -7.99 -11.62 1.08
CA LEU A 43 -8.63 -12.89 0.64
C LEU A 43 -9.85 -13.27 1.47
N ASN A 44 -10.28 -12.45 2.42
CA ASN A 44 -11.36 -12.80 3.33
C ASN A 44 -12.70 -12.20 2.87
N PRO A 45 -13.66 -13.04 2.38
CA PRO A 45 -14.95 -12.55 1.92
C PRO A 45 -15.87 -12.07 3.04
N GLU A 46 -15.57 -12.39 4.30
CA GLU A 46 -16.34 -11.97 5.46
C GLU A 46 -16.04 -10.55 5.91
N ILE A 47 -14.91 -9.97 5.50
CA ILE A 47 -14.50 -8.63 5.90
C ILE A 47 -15.04 -7.62 4.90
N LYS A 48 -15.72 -6.59 5.42
CA LYS A 48 -16.28 -5.51 4.61
C LYS A 48 -15.20 -4.48 4.28
N PRO A 49 -15.21 -3.93 3.03
CA PRO A 49 -14.35 -2.81 2.68
C PRO A 49 -14.58 -1.59 3.56
N GLN A 50 -13.57 -0.74 3.70
CA GLN A 50 -13.61 0.52 4.46
C GLN A 50 -13.85 0.32 5.96
N THR A 51 -13.45 -0.83 6.50
CA THR A 51 -13.40 -1.10 7.94
C THR A 51 -11.94 -1.13 8.39
N ILE A 52 -11.72 -1.25 9.70
CA ILE A 52 -10.35 -1.27 10.28
C ILE A 52 -9.51 -2.46 9.77
N PHE A 53 -10.15 -3.53 9.29
CA PHE A 53 -9.47 -4.70 8.72
C PHE A 53 -9.63 -4.79 7.19
N ASP A 54 -9.90 -3.69 6.52
CA ASP A 54 -10.20 -3.68 5.08
C ASP A 54 -9.06 -4.23 4.22
N MET A 55 -7.82 -4.18 4.70
CA MET A 55 -6.67 -4.78 4.02
C MET A 55 -6.82 -6.28 3.80
N MET A 56 -7.63 -6.96 4.62
CA MET A 56 -7.88 -8.40 4.55
C MET A 56 -9.12 -8.74 3.73
N ALA A 57 -9.92 -7.76 3.33
CA ALA A 57 -11.13 -7.98 2.56
C ALA A 57 -10.81 -8.55 1.18
N LEU A 58 -11.60 -9.52 0.73
CA LEU A 58 -11.41 -10.13 -0.59
C LEU A 58 -11.40 -9.07 -1.69
N GLY A 59 -10.34 -9.06 -2.49
CA GLY A 59 -10.17 -8.13 -3.60
C GLY A 59 -9.56 -6.78 -3.23
N ALA A 60 -9.26 -6.54 -1.95
CA ALA A 60 -8.51 -5.36 -1.52
C ALA A 60 -7.01 -5.59 -1.73
N VAL A 61 -6.29 -4.53 -2.03
CA VAL A 61 -4.83 -4.54 -2.15
C VAL A 61 -4.26 -3.39 -1.34
N SER A 62 -3.26 -3.67 -0.53
CA SER A 62 -2.59 -2.67 0.28
C SER A 62 -1.12 -2.58 -0.08
N ILE A 63 -0.60 -1.36 -0.09
CA ILE A 63 0.81 -1.07 -0.24
C ILE A 63 1.23 -0.19 0.92
N ALA A 64 2.33 -0.53 1.57
CA ALA A 64 2.92 0.28 2.62
C ALA A 64 4.37 0.60 2.31
N VAL A 65 4.81 1.77 2.76
CA VAL A 65 6.21 2.18 2.75
C VAL A 65 6.71 2.30 4.19
N GLY A 66 8.00 2.08 4.40
CA GLY A 66 8.64 2.27 5.70
C GLY A 66 8.83 1.00 6.48
N TYR A 67 8.63 1.07 7.79
CA TYR A 67 8.92 -0.01 8.73
C TYR A 67 8.21 -1.31 8.36
N ASN A 68 8.96 -2.40 8.31
CA ASN A 68 8.43 -3.74 8.00
C ASN A 68 9.13 -4.88 8.75
N LYS A 69 9.85 -4.57 9.83
CA LYS A 69 10.56 -5.59 10.60
C LYS A 69 9.62 -6.56 11.30
N ASP A 70 8.40 -6.12 11.62
CA ASP A 70 7.35 -6.95 12.21
C ASP A 70 6.90 -8.11 11.30
N ILE A 71 7.13 -8.00 10.01
CA ILE A 71 6.82 -9.07 9.03
C ILE A 71 8.08 -9.68 8.41
N GLY A 72 9.24 -9.45 9.03
CA GLY A 72 10.51 -10.03 8.58
C GLY A 72 11.31 -9.21 7.59
N GLY A 73 10.94 -7.98 7.34
CA GLY A 73 11.67 -7.07 6.46
C GLY A 73 12.87 -6.41 7.13
N ARG A 74 13.57 -5.58 6.37
CA ARG A 74 14.83 -4.94 6.81
C ARG A 74 14.79 -3.41 6.79
N ASN A 75 13.64 -2.81 6.50
CA ASN A 75 13.54 -1.35 6.45
C ASN A 75 13.69 -0.73 7.83
N GLU A 76 14.65 0.16 7.96
CA GLU A 76 14.91 0.94 9.17
C GLU A 76 14.13 2.26 9.11
N ALA A 77 12.95 2.28 9.70
CA ALA A 77 12.12 3.47 9.79
C ALA A 77 11.36 3.49 11.11
N THR A 78 10.93 4.66 11.55
CA THR A 78 10.21 4.80 12.83
C THR A 78 8.74 4.41 12.74
N ALA A 79 8.18 4.36 11.51
CA ALA A 79 6.80 3.96 11.27
C ALA A 79 6.63 3.52 9.81
N HIS A 80 5.45 3.01 9.49
CA HIS A 80 5.05 2.74 8.10
C HIS A 80 3.81 3.54 7.75
N HIS A 81 3.59 3.75 6.46
CA HIS A 81 2.36 4.33 5.93
C HIS A 81 1.76 3.37 4.92
N GLU A 82 0.51 2.97 5.15
CA GLU A 82 -0.18 1.99 4.34
C GLU A 82 -1.43 2.60 3.69
N VAL A 83 -1.64 2.24 2.43
CA VAL A 83 -2.84 2.62 1.67
C VAL A 83 -3.52 1.36 1.19
N THR A 84 -4.82 1.26 1.42
CA THR A 84 -5.65 0.14 0.98
C THR A 84 -6.60 0.59 -0.12
N ILE A 85 -6.65 -0.19 -1.19
CA ILE A 85 -7.52 0.03 -2.35
C ILE A 85 -8.53 -1.12 -2.39
N SER A 86 -9.81 -0.79 -2.23
CA SER A 86 -10.90 -1.77 -2.39
C SER A 86 -11.20 -1.99 -3.87
N ASN A 87 -11.63 -3.19 -4.22
CA ASN A 87 -11.93 -3.55 -5.61
C ASN A 87 -10.78 -3.20 -6.57
N ALA A 88 -9.56 -3.55 -6.15
CA ALA A 88 -8.34 -3.17 -6.86
C ALA A 88 -8.19 -3.89 -8.20
N THR A 89 -7.45 -3.27 -9.10
CA THR A 89 -6.92 -3.93 -10.30
C THR A 89 -5.41 -3.97 -10.19
N VAL A 90 -4.83 -5.14 -10.33
CA VAL A 90 -3.37 -5.36 -10.24
C VAL A 90 -2.86 -6.03 -11.50
N LYS A 91 -1.84 -5.42 -12.08
CA LYS A 91 -1.14 -5.95 -13.24
C LYS A 91 0.33 -6.18 -12.89
N ILE A 92 0.83 -7.36 -13.23
CA ILE A 92 2.26 -7.71 -13.08
C ILE A 92 2.76 -8.16 -14.44
N ASP A 93 3.81 -7.51 -14.95
CA ASP A 93 4.43 -7.82 -16.23
C ASP A 93 3.42 -7.90 -17.38
N ARG A 94 2.46 -6.94 -17.41
CA ARG A 94 1.37 -6.82 -18.40
C ARG A 94 0.24 -7.85 -18.22
N GLU A 95 0.33 -8.73 -17.24
CA GLU A 95 -0.72 -9.68 -16.94
C GLU A 95 -1.60 -9.14 -15.79
N THR A 96 -2.92 -9.17 -16.00
CA THR A 96 -3.87 -8.78 -14.96
C THR A 96 -4.12 -9.96 -14.03
N ILE A 97 -3.70 -9.85 -12.78
CA ILE A 97 -3.89 -10.90 -11.78
C ILE A 97 -5.11 -10.65 -10.89
N ILE A 98 -5.51 -9.39 -10.73
CA ILE A 98 -6.73 -8.98 -10.04
C ILE A 98 -7.42 -7.92 -10.89
N GLU A 99 -8.70 -8.04 -11.13
CA GLU A 99 -9.50 -7.08 -11.88
C GLU A 99 -10.76 -6.73 -11.12
N ASN A 100 -10.91 -5.44 -10.78
CA ASN A 100 -12.05 -4.92 -10.01
C ASN A 100 -12.35 -5.78 -8.76
N GLY A 101 -11.31 -6.18 -8.03
CA GLY A 101 -11.42 -7.01 -6.84
C GLY A 101 -11.57 -8.50 -7.08
N LYS A 102 -11.56 -8.97 -8.32
CA LYS A 102 -11.68 -10.39 -8.66
C LYS A 102 -10.32 -10.98 -9.03
N ILE A 103 -9.94 -12.05 -8.34
CA ILE A 103 -8.66 -12.72 -8.58
C ILE A 103 -8.74 -13.53 -9.87
N LYS A 104 -7.76 -13.36 -10.75
CA LYS A 104 -7.68 -13.95 -12.09
C LYS A 104 -6.60 -15.03 -12.20
N LEU A 105 -6.41 -15.81 -11.19
CA LEU A 105 -5.42 -16.89 -11.18
C LEU A 105 -5.94 -18.17 -11.83
#